data_a3c7d9933e26c06e0015aff344e32123
#
_entry.id   a3c7d9933e26c06e0015aff344e32123
#
_cell.length_a   1.000
_cell.length_b   1.000
_cell.length_c   1.000
_cell.angle_alpha   90.00
_cell.angle_beta   90.00
_cell.angle_gamma   90.00
#
_symmetry.space_group_name_H-M   'P 1'
#
loop_
_entity.id
_entity.type
_entity.pdbx_description
1 polymer ?
#
loop_
_entity_poly.entity_id
_entity_poly.type
_entity_poly.pdbx_seq_one_letter_code
_entity_poly.pdbx_strand_id
1 'polypeptide(L)'
;MAIKRKDQDLVFKIVIIGVLTALSVGLSLIKLPITGVSVTLLLPVVIIGAALYGPWIGAWLTVIPNVIAYFTEGALFMAYSPVGGFATILLKGILAGIAAGFIYKALSKKHPMVAIICASVAAPLINTGVFIFGSYVLIWDKMIDAALETGIAPEFAGIAILLGLGFNMVVELILNIVLCPGIFRILQIVTKKKLA
;
A
#
# COMPACT_ATOMS: atom_id res chain seq x y z
N MET A 1 15.93 -32.95 17.92
CA MET A 1 14.95 -31.97 18.45
C MET A 1 15.06 -30.57 17.81
N ALA A 2 16.26 -30.04 17.53
CA ALA A 2 16.47 -28.72 16.91
C ALA A 2 15.90 -28.57 15.50
N ILE A 3 15.99 -29.60 14.66
CA ILE A 3 15.46 -29.59 13.29
C ILE A 3 13.93 -29.42 13.28
N LYS A 4 13.21 -30.11 14.16
CA LYS A 4 11.75 -30.02 14.30
C LYS A 4 11.23 -28.63 14.70
N ARG A 5 11.96 -27.87 15.51
CA ARG A 5 11.59 -26.49 15.87
C ARG A 5 11.74 -25.52 14.69
N LYS A 6 12.82 -25.63 13.94
CA LYS A 6 13.10 -24.77 12.77
C LYS A 6 12.03 -24.95 11.69
N ASP A 7 11.59 -26.20 11.48
CA ASP A 7 10.54 -26.51 10.51
C ASP A 7 9.17 -25.96 10.96
N GLN A 8 8.86 -26.03 12.26
CA GLN A 8 7.64 -25.45 12.82
C GLN A 8 7.61 -23.94 12.70
N ASP A 9 8.75 -23.25 12.94
CA ASP A 9 8.87 -21.81 12.79
C ASP A 9 8.69 -21.38 11.31
N LEU A 10 9.23 -22.16 10.38
CA LEU A 10 9.08 -21.92 8.95
C LEU A 10 7.63 -22.09 8.50
N VAL A 11 6.99 -23.18 8.88
CA VAL A 11 5.57 -23.46 8.57
C VAL A 11 4.69 -22.34 9.15
N PHE A 12 4.91 -21.94 10.40
CA PHE A 12 4.17 -20.86 11.05
C PHE A 12 4.32 -19.54 10.30
N LYS A 13 5.54 -19.20 9.85
CA LYS A 13 5.81 -18.00 9.06
C LYS A 13 5.07 -18.03 7.72
N ILE A 14 5.09 -19.15 7.01
CA ILE A 14 4.39 -19.32 5.72
C ILE A 14 2.88 -19.15 5.92
N VAL A 15 2.30 -19.77 6.96
CA VAL A 15 0.87 -19.66 7.27
C VAL A 15 0.48 -18.20 7.53
N ILE A 16 1.26 -17.47 8.32
CA ILE A 16 0.95 -16.06 8.62
C ILE A 16 1.07 -15.19 7.37
N ILE A 17 2.09 -15.41 6.53
CA ILE A 17 2.22 -14.68 5.26
C ILE A 17 1.02 -14.97 4.35
N GLY A 18 0.56 -16.23 4.29
CA GLY A 18 -0.65 -16.61 3.57
C GLY A 18 -1.91 -15.89 4.09
N VAL A 19 -2.09 -15.82 5.41
CA VAL A 19 -3.21 -15.09 6.04
C VAL A 19 -3.11 -13.58 5.75
N LEU A 20 -1.92 -12.98 5.85
CA LEU A 20 -1.72 -11.57 5.52
C LEU A 20 -1.98 -11.30 4.03
N THR A 21 -1.62 -12.22 3.15
CA THR A 21 -1.92 -12.11 1.71
C THR A 21 -3.42 -12.15 1.46
N ALA A 22 -4.14 -13.09 2.06
CA ALA A 22 -5.59 -13.15 1.96
C ALA A 22 -6.27 -11.88 2.53
N LEU A 23 -5.77 -11.38 3.66
CA LEU A 23 -6.26 -10.15 4.28
C LEU A 23 -5.98 -8.92 3.39
N SER A 24 -4.80 -8.84 2.77
CA SER A 24 -4.45 -7.73 1.87
C SER A 24 -5.36 -7.70 0.65
N VAL A 25 -5.67 -8.86 0.07
CA VAL A 25 -6.63 -8.98 -1.04
C VAL A 25 -8.04 -8.59 -0.58
N GLY A 26 -8.52 -9.15 0.53
CA GLY A 26 -9.85 -8.86 1.05
C GLY A 26 -10.06 -7.37 1.36
N LEU A 27 -9.09 -6.73 2.03
CA LEU A 27 -9.17 -5.31 2.37
C LEU A 27 -8.96 -4.38 1.16
N SER A 28 -8.28 -4.82 0.11
CA SER A 28 -8.16 -4.06 -1.14
C SER A 28 -9.48 -3.99 -1.93
N LEU A 29 -10.36 -4.98 -1.75
CA LEU A 29 -11.68 -5.00 -2.38
C LEU A 29 -12.70 -4.12 -1.64
N ILE A 30 -12.46 -3.84 -0.35
CA ILE A 30 -13.28 -2.94 0.44
C ILE A 30 -12.87 -1.50 0.14
N LYS A 31 -13.68 -0.82 -0.65
CA LYS A 31 -13.49 0.58 -1.02
C LYS A 31 -14.36 1.45 -0.13
N LEU A 32 -13.71 2.35 0.61
CA LEU A 32 -14.41 3.36 1.39
C LEU A 32 -14.65 4.59 0.50
N PRO A 33 -15.90 4.85 0.07
CA PRO A 33 -16.22 6.02 -0.73
C PRO A 33 -16.20 7.28 0.15
N ILE A 34 -15.08 7.98 0.15
CA ILE A 34 -14.93 9.22 0.89
C ILE A 34 -14.84 10.36 -0.11
N THR A 35 -15.90 11.17 -0.20
CA THR A 35 -15.95 12.37 -1.07
C THR A 35 -15.49 12.14 -2.53
N GLY A 36 -15.98 11.05 -3.15
CA GLY A 36 -15.69 10.74 -4.56
C GLY A 36 -14.36 10.04 -4.82
N VAL A 37 -13.60 9.71 -3.77
CA VAL A 37 -12.34 8.96 -3.86
C VAL A 37 -12.49 7.62 -3.13
N SER A 38 -11.98 6.56 -3.73
CA SER A 38 -12.00 5.22 -3.13
C SER A 38 -10.70 4.98 -2.33
N VAL A 39 -10.83 4.96 -1.01
CA VAL A 39 -9.72 4.64 -0.09
C VAL A 39 -9.74 3.17 0.26
N THR A 40 -8.59 2.51 0.23
CA THR A 40 -8.45 1.10 0.59
C THR A 40 -7.68 0.92 1.89
N LEU A 41 -7.96 -0.16 2.62
CA LEU A 41 -7.22 -0.55 3.83
C LEU A 41 -6.05 -1.50 3.53
N LEU A 42 -5.54 -1.50 2.31
CA LEU A 42 -4.42 -2.34 1.89
C LEU A 42 -3.11 -1.99 2.60
N LEU A 43 -2.76 -0.69 2.63
CA LEU A 43 -1.45 -0.23 3.13
C LEU A 43 -1.17 -0.58 4.59
N PRO A 44 -2.12 -0.52 5.55
CA PRO A 44 -1.88 -0.98 6.91
C PRO A 44 -1.38 -2.42 6.99
N VAL A 45 -1.95 -3.34 6.21
CA VAL A 45 -1.52 -4.75 6.17
C VAL A 45 -0.12 -4.87 5.60
N VAL A 46 0.17 -4.14 4.52
CA VAL A 46 1.49 -4.10 3.88
C VAL A 46 2.56 -3.60 4.84
N ILE A 47 2.31 -2.49 5.53
CA ILE A 47 3.25 -1.87 6.49
C ILE A 47 3.55 -2.83 7.64
N ILE A 48 2.51 -3.45 8.21
CA ILE A 48 2.65 -4.41 9.30
C ILE A 48 3.37 -5.67 8.85
N GLY A 49 3.01 -6.22 7.68
CA GLY A 49 3.69 -7.37 7.09
C GLY A 49 5.16 -7.09 6.81
N ALA A 50 5.49 -5.89 6.29
CA ALA A 50 6.84 -5.43 6.06
C ALA A 50 7.62 -5.25 7.38
N ALA A 51 6.98 -4.74 8.43
CA ALA A 51 7.59 -4.57 9.75
C ALA A 51 7.92 -5.91 10.42
N LEU A 52 7.04 -6.89 10.31
CA LEU A 52 7.20 -8.20 10.96
C LEU A 52 8.14 -9.15 10.19
N TYR A 53 8.05 -9.16 8.86
CA TYR A 53 8.70 -10.17 8.03
C TYR A 53 9.70 -9.61 7.01
N GLY A 54 9.84 -8.30 6.97
CA GLY A 54 10.82 -7.59 6.14
C GLY A 54 10.28 -7.01 4.84
N PRO A 55 11.10 -6.19 4.14
CA PRO A 55 10.67 -5.38 3.00
C PRO A 55 10.14 -6.20 1.83
N TRP A 56 10.70 -7.38 1.58
CA TRP A 56 10.26 -8.25 0.48
C TRP A 56 8.87 -8.83 0.70
N ILE A 57 8.48 -9.10 1.96
CA ILE A 57 7.12 -9.53 2.27
C ILE A 57 6.15 -8.36 2.12
N GLY A 58 6.55 -7.13 2.52
CA GLY A 58 5.77 -5.94 2.21
C GLY A 58 5.49 -5.77 0.72
N ALA A 59 6.51 -5.95 -0.13
CA ALA A 59 6.35 -5.95 -1.59
C ALA A 59 5.38 -7.03 -2.07
N TRP A 60 5.55 -8.26 -1.61
CA TRP A 60 4.71 -9.40 -1.97
C TRP A 60 3.23 -9.15 -1.69
N LEU A 61 2.90 -8.59 -0.51
CA LEU A 61 1.53 -8.34 -0.09
C LEU A 61 0.78 -7.35 -0.99
N THR A 62 1.49 -6.59 -1.83
CA THR A 62 0.88 -5.65 -2.79
C THR A 62 0.67 -6.24 -4.18
N VAL A 63 1.32 -7.35 -4.53
CA VAL A 63 1.31 -7.89 -5.91
C VAL A 63 -0.10 -8.27 -6.33
N ILE A 64 -0.76 -9.18 -5.61
CA ILE A 64 -2.10 -9.66 -5.98
C ILE A 64 -3.14 -8.54 -5.93
N PRO A 65 -3.23 -7.72 -4.85
CA PRO A 65 -4.14 -6.58 -4.81
C PRO A 65 -3.94 -5.59 -5.96
N ASN A 66 -2.70 -5.31 -6.34
CA ASN A 66 -2.41 -4.37 -7.43
C ASN A 66 -2.74 -4.95 -8.81
N VAL A 67 -2.58 -6.26 -9.02
CA VAL A 67 -3.08 -6.92 -10.23
C VAL A 67 -4.60 -6.78 -10.32
N ILE A 68 -5.32 -7.02 -9.23
CA ILE A 68 -6.77 -6.83 -9.18
C ILE A 68 -7.13 -5.35 -9.44
N ALA A 69 -6.45 -4.41 -8.76
CA ALA A 69 -6.69 -2.99 -8.94
C ALA A 69 -6.47 -2.52 -10.39
N TYR A 70 -5.49 -3.07 -11.10
CA TYR A 70 -5.27 -2.76 -12.51
C TYR A 70 -6.50 -3.10 -13.35
N PHE A 71 -7.09 -4.28 -13.16
CA PHE A 71 -8.28 -4.70 -13.93
C PHE A 71 -9.58 -4.03 -13.47
N THR A 72 -9.67 -3.57 -12.24
CA THR A 72 -10.90 -2.96 -11.70
C THR A 72 -10.93 -1.44 -11.77
N GLU A 73 -9.77 -0.79 -11.73
CA GLU A 73 -9.63 0.66 -11.62
C GLU A 73 -8.74 1.27 -12.71
N GLY A 74 -7.98 0.44 -13.42
CA GLY A 74 -7.00 0.88 -14.41
C GLY A 74 -7.56 1.10 -15.82
N ALA A 75 -8.85 1.42 -15.99
CA ALA A 75 -9.50 1.51 -17.31
C ALA A 75 -8.77 2.46 -18.27
N LEU A 76 -8.37 3.66 -17.83
CA LEU A 76 -7.60 4.60 -18.65
C LEU A 76 -6.22 4.04 -19.03
N PHE A 77 -5.54 3.39 -18.10
CA PHE A 77 -4.26 2.75 -18.39
C PHE A 77 -4.43 1.61 -19.40
N MET A 78 -5.46 0.77 -19.24
CA MET A 78 -5.72 -0.33 -20.19
C MET A 78 -6.02 0.20 -21.59
N ALA A 79 -6.72 1.33 -21.69
CA ALA A 79 -7.09 1.91 -22.98
C ALA A 79 -5.89 2.56 -23.70
N TYR A 80 -5.02 3.26 -23.00
CA TYR A 80 -4.01 4.11 -23.62
C TYR A 80 -2.56 3.68 -23.40
N SER A 81 -2.26 2.98 -22.31
CA SER A 81 -0.92 2.48 -22.00
C SER A 81 -0.97 1.20 -21.17
N PRO A 82 -1.40 0.07 -21.72
CA PRO A 82 -1.66 -1.15 -20.94
C PRO A 82 -0.41 -1.67 -20.22
N VAL A 83 0.72 -1.75 -20.88
CA VAL A 83 1.97 -2.26 -20.27
C VAL A 83 2.53 -1.26 -19.25
N GLY A 84 2.58 0.02 -19.60
CA GLY A 84 3.06 1.07 -18.71
C GLY A 84 2.17 1.25 -17.48
N GLY A 85 0.86 1.19 -17.66
CA GLY A 85 -0.11 1.25 -16.57
C GLY A 85 -0.01 0.06 -15.62
N PHE A 86 0.13 -1.15 -16.17
CA PHE A 86 0.35 -2.34 -15.36
C PHE A 86 1.62 -2.22 -14.51
N ALA A 87 2.72 -1.79 -15.15
CA ALA A 87 3.98 -1.55 -14.45
C ALA A 87 3.84 -0.48 -13.35
N THR A 88 3.18 0.64 -13.64
CA THR A 88 2.95 1.72 -12.68
C THR A 88 2.16 1.24 -11.46
N ILE A 89 1.05 0.52 -11.68
CA ILE A 89 0.19 0.02 -10.59
C ILE A 89 0.90 -1.05 -9.77
N LEU A 90 1.72 -1.90 -10.37
CA LEU A 90 2.54 -2.85 -9.61
C LEU A 90 3.64 -2.15 -8.83
N LEU A 91 4.41 -1.27 -9.49
CA LEU A 91 5.56 -0.60 -8.88
C LEU A 91 5.17 0.29 -7.71
N LYS A 92 4.04 1.01 -7.78
CA LYS A 92 3.60 1.87 -6.67
C LYS A 92 3.49 1.10 -5.36
N GLY A 93 2.90 -0.09 -5.38
CA GLY A 93 2.73 -0.91 -4.18
C GLY A 93 4.02 -1.61 -3.77
N ILE A 94 4.74 -2.20 -4.72
CA ILE A 94 6.03 -2.88 -4.46
C ILE A 94 7.00 -1.91 -3.78
N LEU A 95 7.18 -0.72 -4.32
CA LEU A 95 8.08 0.30 -3.76
C LEU A 95 7.60 0.80 -2.40
N ALA A 96 6.30 0.99 -2.21
CA ALA A 96 5.73 1.35 -0.91
C ALA A 96 6.00 0.27 0.16
N GLY A 97 5.80 -1.00 -0.17
CA GLY A 97 6.06 -2.13 0.73
C GLY A 97 7.54 -2.29 1.06
N ILE A 98 8.42 -2.17 0.06
CA ILE A 98 9.88 -2.21 0.24
C ILE A 98 10.33 -1.06 1.15
N ALA A 99 9.91 0.17 0.87
CA ALA A 99 10.29 1.34 1.64
C ALA A 99 9.81 1.26 3.09
N ALA A 100 8.55 0.86 3.32
CA ALA A 100 8.03 0.64 4.68
C ALA A 100 8.90 -0.34 5.48
N GLY A 101 9.28 -1.47 4.86
CA GLY A 101 10.12 -2.47 5.49
C GLY A 101 11.55 -2.00 5.78
N PHE A 102 12.18 -1.26 4.87
CA PHE A 102 13.51 -0.72 5.10
C PHE A 102 13.51 0.37 6.16
N ILE A 103 12.54 1.30 6.14
CA ILE A 103 12.39 2.34 7.16
C ILE A 103 12.18 1.70 8.53
N TYR A 104 11.27 0.73 8.62
CA TYR A 104 11.06 0.02 9.87
C TYR A 104 12.35 -0.66 10.36
N LYS A 105 13.04 -1.41 9.51
CA LYS A 105 14.29 -2.10 9.84
C LYS A 105 15.39 -1.16 10.31
N ALA A 106 15.50 0.02 9.69
CA ALA A 106 16.51 1.02 10.03
C ALA A 106 16.28 1.64 11.41
N LEU A 107 15.04 1.95 11.76
CA LEU A 107 14.69 2.71 12.96
C LEU A 107 14.27 1.82 14.15
N SER A 108 13.82 0.58 13.92
CA SER A 108 13.19 -0.27 14.93
C SER A 108 14.13 -0.72 16.04
N LYS A 109 15.45 -0.76 15.80
CA LYS A 109 16.44 -1.18 16.83
C LYS A 109 16.41 -0.30 18.07
N LYS A 110 16.14 1.01 17.92
CA LYS A 110 16.09 1.97 19.04
C LYS A 110 14.66 2.33 19.42
N HIS A 111 13.81 2.57 18.43
CA HIS A 111 12.46 3.12 18.61
C HIS A 111 11.43 2.42 17.70
N PRO A 112 10.93 1.21 18.05
CA PRO A 112 10.06 0.44 17.19
C PRO A 112 8.71 1.15 16.89
N MET A 113 8.19 1.94 17.85
CA MET A 113 6.96 2.73 17.62
C MET A 113 7.19 3.89 16.66
N VAL A 114 8.33 4.58 16.76
CA VAL A 114 8.70 5.63 15.79
C VAL A 114 8.92 5.03 14.42
N ALA A 115 9.56 3.87 14.35
CA ALA A 115 9.79 3.15 13.10
C ALA A 115 8.49 2.82 12.36
N ILE A 116 7.46 2.34 13.07
CA ILE A 116 6.17 2.02 12.44
C ILE A 116 5.43 3.28 12.00
N ILE A 117 5.50 4.38 12.77
CA ILE A 117 4.90 5.67 12.38
C ILE A 117 5.59 6.22 11.12
N CYS A 118 6.93 6.21 11.07
CA CYS A 118 7.67 6.64 9.87
C CYS A 118 7.32 5.79 8.63
N ALA A 119 7.20 4.48 8.80
CA ALA A 119 6.78 3.58 7.73
C ALA A 119 5.33 3.87 7.28
N SER A 120 4.44 4.20 8.22
CA SER A 120 3.04 4.57 7.96
C SER A 120 2.89 5.88 7.18
N VAL A 121 3.83 6.80 7.33
CA VAL A 121 3.90 8.04 6.54
C VAL A 121 4.50 7.79 5.16
N ALA A 122 5.61 7.06 5.10
CA ALA A 122 6.35 6.87 3.85
C ALA A 122 5.58 6.00 2.83
N ALA A 123 4.87 4.98 3.28
CA ALA A 123 4.18 4.06 2.36
C ALA A 123 3.13 4.75 1.48
N PRO A 124 2.15 5.53 1.99
CA PRO A 124 1.19 6.22 1.15
C PRO A 124 1.84 7.31 0.28
N LEU A 125 2.87 8.02 0.78
CA LEU A 125 3.60 9.01 -0.01
C LEU A 125 4.25 8.38 -1.24
N ILE A 126 4.93 7.25 -1.07
CA ILE A 126 5.58 6.54 -2.17
C ILE A 126 4.55 5.92 -3.10
N ASN A 127 3.51 5.29 -2.54
CA ASN A 127 2.43 4.68 -3.33
C ASN A 127 1.78 5.71 -4.26
N THR A 128 1.34 6.85 -3.73
CA THR A 128 0.70 7.91 -4.52
C THR A 128 1.69 8.66 -5.40
N GLY A 129 2.92 8.92 -4.93
CA GLY A 129 3.95 9.59 -5.71
C GLY A 129 4.32 8.81 -6.97
N VAL A 130 4.52 7.50 -6.87
CA VAL A 130 4.79 6.63 -8.03
C VAL A 130 3.58 6.59 -8.97
N PHE A 131 2.37 6.56 -8.43
CA PHE A 131 1.15 6.59 -9.23
C PHE A 131 1.01 7.91 -10.02
N ILE A 132 1.20 9.05 -9.36
CA ILE A 132 1.16 10.37 -10.00
C ILE A 132 2.23 10.48 -11.08
N PHE A 133 3.46 10.06 -10.79
CA PHE A 133 4.55 10.09 -11.76
C PHE A 133 4.26 9.23 -12.99
N GLY A 134 3.83 7.98 -12.79
CA GLY A 134 3.48 7.09 -13.90
C GLY A 134 2.27 7.59 -14.71
N SER A 135 1.25 8.14 -14.04
CA SER A 135 0.10 8.74 -14.72
C SER A 135 0.51 9.97 -15.53
N TYR A 136 1.35 10.83 -14.98
CA TYR A 136 1.86 12.02 -15.66
C TYR A 136 2.63 11.67 -16.94
N VAL A 137 3.48 10.66 -16.88
CA VAL A 137 4.30 10.26 -18.03
C VAL A 137 3.50 9.54 -19.12
N LEU A 138 2.48 8.75 -18.72
CA LEU A 138 1.85 7.79 -19.63
C LEU A 138 0.48 8.21 -20.14
N ILE A 139 -0.34 8.87 -19.31
CA ILE A 139 -1.76 9.10 -19.60
C ILE A 139 -2.28 10.48 -19.15
N TRP A 140 -1.39 11.43 -18.87
CA TRP A 140 -1.80 12.72 -18.30
C TRP A 140 -2.85 13.44 -19.14
N ASP A 141 -2.60 13.55 -20.47
CA ASP A 141 -3.55 14.21 -21.39
C ASP A 141 -4.92 13.51 -21.37
N LYS A 142 -4.93 12.18 -21.24
CA LYS A 142 -6.18 11.41 -21.19
C LYS A 142 -6.91 11.56 -19.85
N MET A 143 -6.17 11.79 -18.77
CA MET A 143 -6.78 12.17 -17.48
C MET A 143 -7.40 13.57 -17.54
N ILE A 144 -6.74 14.50 -18.24
CA ILE A 144 -7.30 15.83 -18.50
C ILE A 144 -8.56 15.71 -19.32
N ASP A 145 -8.53 15.00 -20.46
CA ASP A 145 -9.71 14.78 -21.32
C ASP A 145 -10.89 14.23 -20.49
N ALA A 146 -10.64 13.19 -19.68
CA ALA A 146 -11.66 12.60 -18.82
C ALA A 146 -12.18 13.59 -17.75
N ALA A 147 -11.35 14.46 -17.21
CA ALA A 147 -11.78 15.50 -16.26
C ALA A 147 -12.69 16.55 -16.94
N LEU A 148 -12.38 16.93 -18.19
CA LEU A 148 -13.18 17.85 -18.96
C LEU A 148 -14.59 17.30 -19.25
N GLU A 149 -14.70 15.99 -19.51
CA GLU A 149 -15.99 15.31 -19.71
C GLU A 149 -16.90 15.39 -18.48
N THR A 150 -16.33 15.56 -17.28
CA THR A 150 -17.11 15.77 -16.04
C THR A 150 -17.58 17.21 -15.85
N GLY A 151 -17.28 18.13 -16.79
CA GLY A 151 -17.67 19.53 -16.74
C GLY A 151 -16.69 20.43 -15.98
N ILE A 152 -15.50 19.95 -15.67
CA ILE A 152 -14.43 20.76 -15.07
C ILE A 152 -13.85 21.68 -16.16
N ALA A 153 -13.70 23.00 -15.86
CA ALA A 153 -13.12 23.93 -16.81
C ALA A 153 -11.63 23.58 -17.09
N PRO A 154 -11.14 23.79 -18.34
CA PRO A 154 -9.81 23.35 -18.76
C PRO A 154 -8.67 23.87 -17.88
N GLU A 155 -8.74 25.10 -17.42
CA GLU A 155 -7.74 25.71 -16.54
C GLU A 155 -7.63 25.03 -15.15
N PHE A 156 -8.68 24.32 -14.72
CA PHE A 156 -8.72 23.65 -13.40
C PHE A 156 -8.55 22.13 -13.49
N ALA A 157 -8.61 21.52 -14.67
CA ALA A 157 -8.58 20.07 -14.82
C ALA A 157 -7.34 19.42 -14.17
N GLY A 158 -6.15 19.91 -14.44
CA GLY A 158 -4.91 19.39 -13.85
C GLY A 158 -4.86 19.54 -12.33
N ILE A 159 -5.30 20.70 -11.82
CA ILE A 159 -5.36 20.96 -10.37
C ILE A 159 -6.38 20.05 -9.71
N ALA A 160 -7.54 19.84 -10.31
CA ALA A 160 -8.60 18.98 -9.79
C ALA A 160 -8.14 17.52 -9.67
N ILE A 161 -7.41 17.00 -10.67
CA ILE A 161 -6.81 15.67 -10.64
C ILE A 161 -5.80 15.56 -9.49
N LEU A 162 -4.88 16.52 -9.36
CA LEU A 162 -3.86 16.50 -8.31
C LEU A 162 -4.48 16.65 -6.92
N LEU A 163 -5.50 17.47 -6.76
CA LEU A 163 -6.23 17.60 -5.49
C LEU A 163 -6.95 16.30 -5.12
N GLY A 164 -7.59 15.62 -6.08
CA GLY A 164 -8.23 14.33 -5.85
C GLY A 164 -7.24 13.26 -5.39
N LEU A 165 -6.11 13.11 -6.10
CA LEU A 165 -5.06 12.17 -5.75
C LEU A 165 -4.37 12.53 -4.43
N GLY A 166 -4.13 13.81 -4.17
CA GLY A 166 -3.56 14.31 -2.93
C GLY A 166 -4.51 14.10 -1.73
N PHE A 167 -5.81 14.33 -1.92
CA PHE A 167 -6.81 14.06 -0.89
C PHE A 167 -6.83 12.57 -0.50
N ASN A 168 -6.85 11.68 -1.49
CA ASN A 168 -6.74 10.23 -1.25
C ASN A 168 -5.49 9.89 -0.43
N MET A 169 -4.33 10.45 -0.80
CA MET A 169 -3.07 10.26 -0.08
C MET A 169 -3.16 10.72 1.38
N VAL A 170 -3.76 11.89 1.64
CA VAL A 170 -3.92 12.43 3.00
C VAL A 170 -4.82 11.52 3.84
N VAL A 171 -5.92 11.03 3.29
CA VAL A 171 -6.82 10.11 4.00
C VAL A 171 -6.10 8.78 4.30
N GLU A 172 -5.41 8.20 3.33
CA GLU A 172 -4.61 6.98 3.54
C GLU A 172 -3.52 7.20 4.60
N LEU A 173 -2.85 8.35 4.58
CA LEU A 173 -1.82 8.70 5.55
C LEU A 173 -2.39 8.76 6.97
N ILE A 174 -3.52 9.42 7.17
CA ILE A 174 -4.20 9.51 8.48
C ILE A 174 -4.59 8.10 8.96
N LEU A 175 -5.21 7.31 8.10
CA LEU A 175 -5.61 5.94 8.44
C LEU A 175 -4.41 5.08 8.82
N ASN A 176 -3.30 5.16 8.10
CA ASN A 176 -2.10 4.39 8.41
C ASN A 176 -1.45 4.82 9.72
N ILE A 177 -1.35 6.13 9.98
CA ILE A 177 -0.79 6.66 11.24
C ILE A 177 -1.63 6.22 12.46
N VAL A 178 -2.95 6.14 12.31
CA VAL A 178 -3.85 5.74 13.40
C VAL A 178 -3.85 4.22 13.59
N LEU A 179 -3.98 3.46 12.51
CA LEU A 179 -4.18 2.00 12.57
C LEU A 179 -2.88 1.23 12.84
N CYS A 180 -1.78 1.58 12.16
CA CYS A 180 -0.57 0.77 12.22
C CYS A 180 0.07 0.69 13.60
N PRO A 181 0.22 1.79 14.38
CA PRO A 181 0.78 1.69 15.73
C PRO A 181 -0.07 0.85 16.67
N GLY A 182 -1.41 0.95 16.58
CA GLY A 182 -2.35 0.16 17.38
C GLY A 182 -2.23 -1.34 17.11
N ILE A 183 -2.35 -1.73 15.84
CA ILE A 183 -2.25 -3.13 15.41
C ILE A 183 -0.86 -3.68 15.72
N PHE A 184 0.19 -2.91 15.48
CA PHE A 184 1.56 -3.31 15.77
C PHE A 184 1.78 -3.59 17.26
N ARG A 185 1.22 -2.77 18.13
CA ARG A 185 1.31 -2.98 19.59
C ARG A 185 0.59 -4.25 20.03
N ILE A 186 -0.59 -4.54 19.48
CA ILE A 186 -1.32 -5.78 19.74
C ILE A 186 -0.48 -6.99 19.31
N LEU A 187 0.10 -6.95 18.12
CA LEU A 187 0.95 -8.03 17.61
C LEU A 187 2.20 -8.23 18.46
N GLN A 188 2.83 -7.17 18.94
CA GLN A 188 3.97 -7.28 19.87
C GLN A 188 3.60 -8.00 21.18
N ILE A 189 2.44 -7.69 21.76
CA ILE A 189 1.96 -8.33 22.99
C ILE A 189 1.69 -9.81 22.75
N VAL A 190 1.02 -10.15 21.65
CA VAL A 190 0.70 -11.55 21.29
C VAL A 190 1.96 -12.36 21.01
N THR A 191 2.93 -11.78 20.31
CA THR A 191 4.18 -12.47 19.96
C THR A 191 5.07 -12.67 21.20
N LYS A 192 5.16 -11.69 22.11
CA LYS A 192 5.89 -11.86 23.38
C LYS A 192 5.29 -12.94 24.29
N LYS A 193 3.97 -13.08 24.30
CA LYS A 193 3.28 -14.16 25.07
C LYS A 193 3.59 -15.57 24.55
N LYS A 194 4.01 -15.73 23.29
CA LYS A 194 4.40 -17.03 22.72
C LYS A 194 5.88 -17.40 22.95
N LEU A 195 6.70 -16.42 23.33
CA LEU A 195 8.14 -16.59 23.58
C LEU A 195 8.48 -16.66 25.07
N ALA A 196 7.52 -16.48 25.94
CA ALA A 196 7.59 -16.73 27.39
C ALA A 196 6.95 -18.07 27.74
#